data_9476c26b53001182b4ad981ebadc007b
#
_entry.id   9476c26b53001182b4ad981ebadc007b
#
_cell.length_a   1.000
_cell.length_b   1.000
_cell.length_c   1.000
_cell.angle_alpha   90.00
_cell.angle_beta   90.00
_cell.angle_gamma   90.00
#
_symmetry.space_group_name_H-M   'P 1'
#
loop_
_entity.id
_entity.type
_entity.pdbx_description
1 polymer ?
#
loop_
_entity_poly.entity_id
_entity_poly.type
_entity_poly.pdbx_seq_one_letter_code
_entity_poly.pdbx_strand_id
1 'polypeptide(L)'
;MIEAADFCRLAELAPFGIYLVRPDRTIIYWNKEAEHITGYTKKEMTGCHCPETTLNHMDEQGPPLCDTYCPILTCMDQKKALSRKLLFTQKDGTIGVLKVHFIPLPDKNGRIKLVAEIFEKVSQLEKETPIVENLCSLAYHDPLTGLPNRMFLEALLKMRFSEFSRLHRLFAVFFSDIDHFHDFNEQYGHQAGDHMLKAFARTITGSMRESDTVGRWGGEEFIGICPIGKKEDIVPLAARFHQLVSQISVDHEGTPLHITMSLGITTVQEGDTPESIIDRADRFMFAAKKKGRNTTVHDNLD
;
A
#
# COMPACT_ATOMS: atom_id res chain seq x y z
N MET A 1 39.99 9.18 20.59
CA MET A 1 39.14 9.19 19.35
C MET A 1 38.28 7.96 19.39
N ILE A 2 36.98 8.09 19.19
CA ILE A 2 36.08 6.93 19.07
C ILE A 2 36.39 6.27 17.73
N GLU A 3 36.65 4.98 17.73
CA GLU A 3 36.93 4.23 16.51
C GLU A 3 35.64 3.96 15.73
N ALA A 4 35.74 3.74 14.40
CA ALA A 4 34.59 3.46 13.55
C ALA A 4 33.78 2.22 14.02
N ALA A 5 34.46 1.24 14.62
CA ALA A 5 33.86 0.07 15.21
C ALA A 5 32.95 0.38 16.41
N ASP A 6 33.36 1.33 17.26
CA ASP A 6 32.60 1.76 18.43
C ASP A 6 31.33 2.50 17.99
N PHE A 7 31.43 3.32 16.93
CA PHE A 7 30.29 4.01 16.36
C PHE A 7 29.26 3.03 15.78
N CYS A 8 29.70 2.01 15.02
CA CYS A 8 28.83 0.99 14.49
C CYS A 8 28.12 0.21 15.62
N ARG A 9 28.85 -0.10 16.69
CA ARG A 9 28.27 -0.81 17.84
C ARG A 9 27.23 0.04 18.58
N LEU A 10 27.52 1.33 18.73
CA LEU A 10 26.58 2.27 19.34
C LEU A 10 25.31 2.42 18.49
N ALA A 11 25.45 2.51 17.17
CA ALA A 11 24.34 2.61 16.25
C ALA A 11 23.48 1.32 16.22
N GLU A 12 24.10 0.12 16.37
CA GLU A 12 23.36 -1.14 16.47
C GLU A 12 22.58 -1.29 17.78
N LEU A 13 23.01 -0.63 18.85
CA LEU A 13 22.37 -0.67 20.16
C LEU A 13 21.41 0.53 20.40
N ALA A 14 21.35 1.46 19.46
CA ALA A 14 20.50 2.64 19.59
C ALA A 14 19.00 2.24 19.62
N PRO A 15 18.18 2.85 20.48
CA PRO A 15 16.74 2.61 20.53
C PRO A 15 15.97 3.34 19.42
N PHE A 16 16.64 3.69 18.33
CA PHE A 16 16.10 4.38 17.17
C PHE A 16 16.45 3.59 15.91
N GLY A 17 15.56 3.60 14.92
CA GLY A 17 15.91 3.15 13.59
C GLY A 17 16.96 4.09 12.98
N ILE A 18 18.06 3.54 12.47
CA ILE A 18 19.13 4.31 11.84
C ILE A 18 19.47 3.66 10.51
N TYR A 19 19.44 4.46 9.44
CA TYR A 19 20.10 4.08 8.21
C TYR A 19 20.90 5.21 7.58
N LEU A 20 21.86 4.83 6.75
CA LEU A 20 22.73 5.77 6.06
C LEU A 20 22.55 5.62 4.56
N VAL A 21 22.48 6.75 3.86
CA VAL A 21 22.42 6.79 2.41
C VAL A 21 23.56 7.60 1.82
N ARG A 22 24.00 7.18 0.64
CA ARG A 22 24.92 7.96 -0.21
C ARG A 22 24.17 9.10 -0.91
N PRO A 23 24.90 10.05 -1.55
CA PRO A 23 24.26 11.10 -2.34
C PRO A 23 23.38 10.61 -3.49
N ASP A 24 23.66 9.43 -4.03
CA ASP A 24 22.82 8.74 -5.00
C ASP A 24 21.60 8.04 -4.38
N ARG A 25 21.36 8.24 -3.10
CA ARG A 25 20.30 7.63 -2.29
C ARG A 25 20.41 6.11 -2.12
N THR A 26 21.56 5.51 -2.38
CA THR A 26 21.82 4.09 -2.06
C THR A 26 21.96 3.90 -0.56
N ILE A 27 21.18 3.01 0.03
CA ILE A 27 21.24 2.65 1.46
C ILE A 27 22.48 1.79 1.69
N ILE A 28 23.36 2.21 2.60
CA ILE A 28 24.62 1.51 2.89
C ILE A 28 24.70 0.95 4.31
N TYR A 29 23.81 1.36 5.18
CA TYR A 29 23.72 0.91 6.56
C TYR A 29 22.27 0.86 7.01
N TRP A 30 21.93 -0.12 7.82
CA TRP A 30 20.61 -0.37 8.38
C TRP A 30 20.80 -1.05 9.73
N ASN A 31 20.36 -0.46 10.84
CA ASN A 31 20.54 -1.04 12.17
C ASN A 31 19.38 -2.00 12.54
N LYS A 32 19.56 -2.67 13.66
CA LYS A 32 18.58 -3.66 14.14
C LYS A 32 17.24 -3.03 14.54
N GLU A 33 17.23 -1.83 15.07
CA GLU A 33 16.00 -1.16 15.44
C GLU A 33 15.22 -0.69 14.19
N ALA A 34 15.91 -0.34 13.09
CA ALA A 34 15.28 -0.10 11.81
C ALA A 34 14.59 -1.36 11.27
N GLU A 35 15.19 -2.56 11.45
CA GLU A 35 14.52 -3.83 11.13
C GLU A 35 13.23 -4.01 11.95
N HIS A 36 13.29 -3.71 13.25
CA HIS A 36 12.18 -3.87 14.19
C HIS A 36 11.01 -2.93 13.88
N ILE A 37 11.34 -1.66 13.56
CA ILE A 37 10.34 -0.63 13.29
C ILE A 37 9.64 -0.87 11.94
N THR A 38 10.40 -1.26 10.91
CA THR A 38 9.90 -1.31 9.53
C THR A 38 9.51 -2.72 9.06
N GLY A 39 10.01 -3.76 9.74
CA GLY A 39 9.86 -5.15 9.33
C GLY A 39 10.83 -5.60 8.22
N TYR A 40 11.61 -4.67 7.64
CA TYR A 40 12.60 -4.98 6.58
C TYR A 40 13.96 -5.29 7.19
N THR A 41 14.57 -6.39 6.78
CA THR A 41 15.89 -6.79 7.25
C THR A 41 17.00 -5.95 6.61
N LYS A 42 18.14 -5.83 7.29
CA LYS A 42 19.37 -5.21 6.79
C LYS A 42 19.78 -5.76 5.42
N LYS A 43 19.64 -7.07 5.22
CA LYS A 43 19.99 -7.75 3.96
C LYS A 43 19.10 -7.30 2.80
N GLU A 44 17.82 -7.02 3.08
CA GLU A 44 16.87 -6.56 2.07
C GLU A 44 17.09 -5.09 1.70
N MET A 45 17.50 -4.28 2.67
CA MET A 45 17.57 -2.83 2.49
C MET A 45 18.95 -2.33 2.06
N THR A 46 20.04 -2.99 2.49
CA THR A 46 21.40 -2.55 2.13
C THR A 46 21.68 -2.80 0.66
N GLY A 47 22.13 -1.76 -0.04
CA GLY A 47 22.37 -1.76 -1.48
C GLY A 47 21.18 -1.32 -2.31
N CYS A 48 19.99 -1.20 -1.72
CA CYS A 48 18.81 -0.68 -2.42
C CYS A 48 18.89 0.84 -2.58
N HIS A 49 18.27 1.35 -3.65
CA HIS A 49 18.06 2.76 -3.86
C HIS A 49 16.81 3.20 -3.08
N CYS A 50 16.94 4.16 -2.16
CA CYS A 50 15.88 4.54 -1.21
C CYS A 50 14.51 4.81 -1.86
N PRO A 51 14.38 5.58 -2.96
CA PRO A 51 13.09 5.79 -3.64
C PRO A 51 12.44 4.53 -4.22
N GLU A 52 13.24 3.49 -4.39
CA GLU A 52 12.80 2.22 -4.94
C GLU A 52 12.42 1.21 -3.85
N THR A 53 12.60 1.60 -2.60
CA THR A 53 12.18 0.78 -1.45
C THR A 53 10.72 1.05 -1.14
N THR A 54 10.11 0.11 -0.46
CA THR A 54 8.71 0.21 0.01
C THR A 54 8.52 1.17 1.19
N LEU A 55 9.59 1.82 1.67
CA LEU A 55 9.51 2.77 2.78
C LEU A 55 8.65 3.99 2.48
N ASN A 56 8.53 4.36 1.20
CA ASN A 56 7.67 5.41 0.67
C ASN A 56 7.27 6.46 1.71
N HIS A 57 8.22 7.34 2.05
CA HIS A 57 7.92 8.43 2.94
C HIS A 57 6.82 9.31 2.36
N MET A 58 5.74 9.45 3.09
CA MET A 58 4.60 10.29 2.74
C MET A 58 4.44 11.36 3.81
N ASP A 59 3.98 12.53 3.43
CA ASP A 59 3.51 13.53 4.38
C ASP A 59 2.01 13.36 4.66
N GLU A 60 1.46 14.25 5.47
CA GLU A 60 0.04 14.27 5.80
C GLU A 60 -0.87 14.56 4.59
N GLN A 61 -0.29 15.00 3.46
CA GLN A 61 -1.00 15.29 2.21
C GLN A 61 -1.01 14.11 1.23
N GLY A 62 -0.21 13.07 1.53
CA GLY A 62 -0.36 11.76 0.92
C GLY A 62 0.51 11.39 -0.27
N PRO A 63 1.04 12.27 -1.12
CA PRO A 63 1.91 11.82 -2.20
C PRO A 63 3.28 11.36 -1.68
N PRO A 64 3.90 10.32 -2.30
CA PRO A 64 5.26 9.93 -1.97
C PRO A 64 6.23 11.10 -2.12
N LEU A 65 6.90 11.47 -1.04
CA LEU A 65 7.86 12.58 -1.04
C LEU A 65 9.11 12.28 -1.88
N CYS A 66 9.38 11.01 -2.14
CA CYS A 66 10.57 10.57 -2.86
C CYS A 66 10.66 11.10 -4.30
N ASP A 67 9.53 11.40 -4.93
CA ASP A 67 9.45 11.85 -6.32
C ASP A 67 9.33 13.38 -6.45
N THR A 68 8.82 14.06 -5.41
CA THR A 68 8.51 15.50 -5.48
C THR A 68 9.38 16.36 -4.57
N TYR A 69 9.46 16.01 -3.29
CA TYR A 69 10.16 16.77 -2.25
C TYR A 69 10.92 15.86 -1.30
N CYS A 70 11.85 15.06 -1.86
CA CYS A 70 12.63 14.11 -1.06
C CYS A 70 13.38 14.82 0.06
N PRO A 71 13.09 14.50 1.35
CA PRO A 71 13.75 15.15 2.48
C PRO A 71 15.26 14.93 2.51
N ILE A 72 15.74 13.79 2.01
CA ILE A 72 17.18 13.48 1.88
C ILE A 72 17.83 14.46 0.92
N LEU A 73 17.26 14.67 -0.28
CA LEU A 73 17.78 15.62 -1.26
C LEU A 73 17.74 17.04 -0.74
N THR A 74 16.64 17.43 -0.09
CA THR A 74 16.51 18.75 0.54
C THR A 74 17.57 18.97 1.62
N CYS A 75 17.83 17.95 2.46
CA CYS A 75 18.86 17.97 3.47
C CYS A 75 20.27 18.13 2.87
N MET A 76 20.54 17.45 1.75
CA MET A 76 21.82 17.56 1.04
C MET A 76 22.04 18.97 0.45
N ASP A 77 21.01 19.51 -0.21
CA ASP A 77 21.07 20.81 -0.89
C ASP A 77 21.25 21.94 0.14
N GLN A 78 20.45 21.93 1.20
CA GLN A 78 20.52 22.94 2.25
C GLN A 78 21.70 22.77 3.21
N LYS A 79 22.37 21.60 3.20
CA LYS A 79 23.45 21.22 4.14
C LYS A 79 23.05 21.41 5.60
N LYS A 80 21.79 21.22 5.92
CA LYS A 80 21.21 21.38 7.26
C LYS A 80 20.39 20.15 7.64
N ALA A 81 20.41 19.84 8.93
CA ALA A 81 19.53 18.82 9.45
C ALA A 81 18.06 19.23 9.32
N LEU A 82 17.22 18.28 8.98
CA LEU A 82 15.77 18.42 8.87
C LEU A 82 15.10 17.45 9.81
N SER A 83 13.93 17.83 10.34
CA SER A 83 13.03 16.92 11.06
C SER A 83 11.65 16.97 10.44
N ARG A 84 11.04 15.80 10.29
CA ARG A 84 9.67 15.64 9.73
C ARG A 84 8.94 14.56 10.51
N LYS A 85 7.61 14.70 10.62
CA LYS A 85 6.73 13.56 10.87
C LYS A 85 6.33 13.00 9.52
N LEU A 86 6.54 11.71 9.31
CA LEU A 86 6.30 11.05 8.03
C LEU A 86 5.50 9.77 8.25
N LEU A 87 4.66 9.48 7.29
CA LEU A 87 4.02 8.17 7.16
C LEU A 87 4.96 7.24 6.40
N PHE A 88 4.98 5.99 6.80
CA PHE A 88 5.73 4.94 6.11
C PHE A 88 4.93 3.65 6.08
N THR A 89 5.21 2.82 5.08
CA THR A 89 4.58 1.51 4.98
C THR A 89 5.52 0.45 5.54
N GLN A 90 5.07 -0.29 6.57
CA GLN A 90 5.78 -1.44 7.10
C GLN A 90 5.74 -2.61 6.11
N LYS A 91 6.59 -3.60 6.30
CA LYS A 91 6.66 -4.79 5.43
C LYS A 91 5.35 -5.59 5.40
N ASP A 92 4.59 -5.56 6.49
CA ASP A 92 3.27 -6.19 6.62
C ASP A 92 2.13 -5.40 5.95
N GLY A 93 2.46 -4.25 5.34
CA GLY A 93 1.49 -3.35 4.71
C GLY A 93 0.84 -2.36 5.66
N THR A 94 1.12 -2.41 6.96
CA THR A 94 0.59 -1.42 7.90
C THR A 94 1.28 -0.07 7.73
N ILE A 95 0.51 1.01 7.92
CA ILE A 95 1.04 2.37 7.87
C ILE A 95 1.34 2.83 9.29
N GLY A 96 2.57 3.27 9.50
CA GLY A 96 3.02 3.86 10.76
C GLY A 96 3.38 5.33 10.62
N VAL A 97 3.46 6.02 11.74
CA VAL A 97 3.96 7.40 11.83
C VAL A 97 5.35 7.36 12.44
N LEU A 98 6.31 7.95 11.74
CA LEU A 98 7.67 8.14 12.21
C LEU A 98 7.95 9.61 12.45
N LYS A 99 8.68 9.89 13.51
CA LYS A 99 9.44 11.13 13.64
C LYS A 99 10.82 10.87 13.09
N VAL A 100 11.17 11.58 12.04
CA VAL A 100 12.39 11.34 11.27
C VAL A 100 13.30 12.55 11.29
N HIS A 101 14.58 12.31 11.52
CA HIS A 101 15.66 13.30 11.49
C HIS A 101 16.62 12.94 10.35
N PHE A 102 16.78 13.85 9.40
CA PHE A 102 17.73 13.76 8.30
C PHE A 102 18.96 14.60 8.64
N ILE A 103 20.13 13.97 8.76
CA ILE A 103 21.36 14.62 9.20
C ILE A 103 22.42 14.50 8.11
N PRO A 104 22.83 15.60 7.47
CA PRO A 104 23.87 15.56 6.45
C PRO A 104 25.24 15.35 7.10
N LEU A 105 26.00 14.40 6.60
CA LEU A 105 27.35 14.07 7.08
C LEU A 105 28.38 14.49 6.04
N PRO A 106 29.06 15.65 6.24
CA PRO A 106 30.07 16.13 5.30
C PRO A 106 31.41 15.39 5.48
N ASP A 107 32.17 15.33 4.40
CA ASP A 107 33.58 14.98 4.43
C ASP A 107 34.46 16.13 4.97
N LYS A 108 35.79 15.90 5.01
CA LYS A 108 36.77 16.91 5.45
C LYS A 108 36.78 18.20 4.59
N ASN A 109 36.22 18.14 3.41
CA ASN A 109 36.12 19.24 2.45
C ASN A 109 34.75 19.94 2.45
N GLY A 110 33.85 19.57 3.37
CA GLY A 110 32.49 20.12 3.46
C GLY A 110 31.51 19.59 2.40
N ARG A 111 31.87 18.54 1.64
CA ARG A 111 30.98 17.88 0.70
C ARG A 111 30.16 16.83 1.45
N ILE A 112 28.85 16.79 1.23
CA ILE A 112 28.01 15.78 1.86
C ILE A 112 28.39 14.40 1.30
N LYS A 113 28.92 13.55 2.18
CA LYS A 113 29.32 12.18 1.87
C LYS A 113 28.19 11.18 2.10
N LEU A 114 27.41 11.41 3.13
CA LEU A 114 26.30 10.56 3.55
C LEU A 114 25.18 11.44 4.13
N VAL A 115 23.98 10.89 4.18
CA VAL A 115 22.91 11.39 5.04
C VAL A 115 22.53 10.28 6.01
N ALA A 116 22.49 10.60 7.29
CA ALA A 116 21.92 9.72 8.29
C ALA A 116 20.45 10.04 8.43
N GLU A 117 19.62 9.01 8.38
CA GLU A 117 18.23 9.08 8.74
C GLU A 117 18.03 8.33 10.05
N ILE A 118 17.58 9.08 11.06
CA ILE A 118 17.31 8.57 12.40
C ILE A 118 15.81 8.71 12.64
N PHE A 119 15.16 7.62 13.00
CA PHE A 119 13.71 7.64 13.14
C PHE A 119 13.23 6.79 14.32
N GLU A 120 12.11 7.18 14.87
CA GLU A 120 11.41 6.50 15.94
C GLU A 120 9.91 6.43 15.65
N LYS A 121 9.26 5.36 16.10
CA LYS A 121 7.80 5.33 16.09
C LYS A 121 7.27 6.39 17.05
N VAL A 122 6.34 7.20 16.59
CA VAL A 122 5.62 8.10 17.47
C VAL A 122 4.78 7.24 18.42
N SER A 123 5.15 7.22 19.70
CA SER A 123 4.46 6.41 20.71
C SER A 123 3.04 6.92 20.94
N GLN A 124 2.15 6.03 21.41
CA GLN A 124 0.75 6.38 21.74
C GLN A 124 0.61 7.51 22.77
N LEU A 125 1.65 7.77 23.57
CA LEU A 125 1.67 8.83 24.57
C LEU A 125 2.01 10.22 24.01
N GLU A 126 2.67 10.29 22.84
CA GLU A 126 2.85 11.55 22.10
C GLU A 126 1.73 11.79 21.05
N LYS A 127 0.74 10.95 21.04
CA LYS A 127 -0.52 11.10 20.30
C LYS A 127 -1.41 12.18 20.96
N GLU A 128 -0.87 13.35 21.18
CA GLU A 128 -1.69 14.54 21.28
C GLU A 128 -2.14 14.91 19.86
N THR A 129 -2.94 14.07 19.30
CA THR A 129 -4.21 14.33 18.64
C THR A 129 -4.72 13.03 17.98
N PRO A 130 -5.87 12.51 18.41
CA PRO A 130 -6.65 11.52 17.63
C PRO A 130 -6.94 12.02 16.21
N ILE A 131 -6.69 13.29 15.93
CA ILE A 131 -6.89 14.00 14.67
C ILE A 131 -5.94 13.48 13.57
N VAL A 132 -4.66 13.21 13.85
CA VAL A 132 -3.71 12.81 12.79
C VAL A 132 -3.91 11.35 12.38
N GLU A 133 -4.14 10.43 13.32
CA GLU A 133 -4.51 9.04 12.98
C GLU A 133 -5.87 8.97 12.29
N ASN A 134 -6.84 9.76 12.75
CA ASN A 134 -8.12 9.88 12.07
C ASN A 134 -7.97 10.54 10.69
N LEU A 135 -7.13 11.57 10.53
CA LEU A 135 -6.88 12.19 9.23
C LEU A 135 -6.15 11.27 8.28
N CYS A 136 -5.16 10.51 8.73
CA CYS A 136 -4.49 9.49 7.92
C CYS A 136 -5.42 8.32 7.59
N SER A 137 -6.20 7.85 8.55
CA SER A 137 -7.22 6.84 8.30
C SER A 137 -8.29 7.35 7.34
N LEU A 138 -8.76 8.58 7.52
CA LEU A 138 -9.71 9.22 6.61
C LEU A 138 -9.12 9.52 5.23
N ALA A 139 -7.82 9.80 5.15
CA ALA A 139 -7.15 10.06 3.87
C ALA A 139 -6.95 8.79 3.03
N TYR A 140 -6.76 7.62 3.66
CA TYR A 140 -6.36 6.38 2.97
C TYR A 140 -7.34 5.22 3.08
N HIS A 141 -8.36 5.32 3.93
CA HIS A 141 -9.38 4.29 4.09
C HIS A 141 -10.77 4.83 3.80
N ASP A 142 -11.60 3.95 3.27
CA ASP A 142 -13.03 4.23 3.12
C ASP A 142 -13.72 4.21 4.49
N PRO A 143 -14.44 5.27 4.89
CA PRO A 143 -15.00 5.38 6.23
C PRO A 143 -16.13 4.38 6.52
N LEU A 144 -16.77 3.84 5.49
CA LEU A 144 -17.84 2.87 5.65
C LEU A 144 -17.31 1.46 5.87
N THR A 145 -16.35 1.05 5.03
CA THR A 145 -15.87 -0.33 4.95
C THR A 145 -14.58 -0.57 5.73
N GLY A 146 -13.81 0.50 6.01
CA GLY A 146 -12.48 0.41 6.60
C GLY A 146 -11.39 -0.11 5.64
N LEU A 147 -11.75 -0.43 4.40
CA LEU A 147 -10.80 -0.84 3.37
C LEU A 147 -9.97 0.35 2.87
N PRO A 148 -8.78 0.11 2.28
CA PRO A 148 -8.08 1.11 1.50
C PRO A 148 -9.02 1.82 0.52
N ASN A 149 -8.91 3.15 0.45
CA ASN A 149 -9.67 3.94 -0.49
C ASN A 149 -8.95 4.07 -1.85
N ARG A 150 -9.57 4.75 -2.79
CA ARG A 150 -9.05 5.00 -4.13
C ARG A 150 -7.66 5.62 -4.12
N MET A 151 -7.42 6.62 -3.26
CA MET A 151 -6.13 7.32 -3.18
C MET A 151 -5.00 6.37 -2.78
N PHE A 152 -5.23 5.51 -1.79
CA PHE A 152 -4.27 4.48 -1.40
C PHE A 152 -3.99 3.49 -2.52
N LEU A 153 -5.03 3.02 -3.20
CA LEU A 153 -4.90 2.06 -4.31
C LEU A 153 -4.10 2.62 -5.48
N GLU A 154 -4.31 3.89 -5.84
CA GLU A 154 -3.55 4.58 -6.88
C GLU A 154 -2.05 4.70 -6.51
N ALA A 155 -1.75 5.01 -5.24
CA ALA A 155 -0.37 5.08 -4.75
C ALA A 155 0.30 3.69 -4.75
N LEU A 156 -0.40 2.66 -4.26
CA LEU A 156 0.09 1.28 -4.26
C LEU A 156 0.36 0.78 -5.68
N LEU A 157 -0.52 1.11 -6.61
CA LEU A 157 -0.38 0.69 -8.00
C LEU A 157 0.88 1.26 -8.64
N LYS A 158 1.17 2.55 -8.43
CA LYS A 158 2.44 3.18 -8.88
C LYS A 158 3.66 2.45 -8.33
N MET A 159 3.62 2.04 -7.07
CA MET A 159 4.69 1.26 -6.44
C MET A 159 4.85 -0.11 -7.12
N ARG A 160 3.75 -0.83 -7.37
CA ARG A 160 3.80 -2.14 -8.05
C ARG A 160 4.35 -2.04 -9.47
N PHE A 161 4.03 -0.97 -10.18
CA PHE A 161 4.63 -0.69 -11.49
C PHE A 161 6.15 -0.47 -11.40
N SER A 162 6.62 0.27 -10.41
CA SER A 162 8.06 0.44 -10.17
C SER A 162 8.76 -0.90 -9.88
N GLU A 163 8.14 -1.77 -9.08
CA GLU A 163 8.64 -3.13 -8.82
C GLU A 163 8.66 -3.99 -10.10
N PHE A 164 7.59 -3.93 -10.90
CA PHE A 164 7.51 -4.66 -12.17
C PHE A 164 8.59 -4.22 -13.14
N SER A 165 8.75 -2.92 -13.37
CA SER A 165 9.75 -2.37 -14.30
C SER A 165 11.19 -2.78 -13.94
N ARG A 166 11.47 -2.98 -12.65
CA ARG A 166 12.84 -3.23 -12.16
C ARG A 166 13.12 -4.69 -11.86
N LEU A 167 12.16 -5.40 -11.30
CA LEU A 167 12.32 -6.75 -10.78
C LEU A 167 11.50 -7.78 -11.56
N HIS A 168 10.73 -7.35 -12.56
CA HIS A 168 9.77 -8.17 -13.32
C HIS A 168 8.83 -8.97 -12.42
N ARG A 169 8.50 -8.40 -11.23
CA ARG A 169 7.52 -9.02 -10.31
C ARG A 169 6.13 -8.81 -10.87
N LEU A 170 5.48 -9.89 -11.23
CA LEU A 170 4.14 -9.86 -11.77
C LEU A 170 3.12 -9.53 -10.67
N PHE A 171 2.10 -8.78 -11.06
CA PHE A 171 0.92 -8.57 -10.25
C PHE A 171 -0.34 -8.56 -11.13
N ALA A 172 -1.46 -8.88 -10.52
CA ALA A 172 -2.77 -8.77 -11.13
C ALA A 172 -3.54 -7.60 -10.52
N VAL A 173 -4.37 -6.99 -11.34
CA VAL A 173 -5.38 -6.02 -10.90
C VAL A 173 -6.75 -6.59 -11.25
N PHE A 174 -7.65 -6.59 -10.28
CA PHE A 174 -9.06 -6.82 -10.56
C PHE A 174 -9.89 -5.58 -10.26
N PHE A 175 -10.94 -5.41 -11.06
CA PHE A 175 -12.02 -4.46 -10.82
C PHE A 175 -13.30 -5.25 -10.63
N SER A 176 -14.02 -5.01 -9.56
CA SER A 176 -15.26 -5.71 -9.25
C SER A 176 -16.36 -4.73 -8.86
N ASP A 177 -17.58 -5.14 -9.12
CA ASP A 177 -18.79 -4.40 -8.81
C ASP A 177 -19.85 -5.38 -8.31
N ILE A 178 -20.55 -5.00 -7.24
CA ILE A 178 -21.63 -5.82 -6.68
C ILE A 178 -22.84 -5.76 -7.60
N ASP A 179 -23.25 -6.90 -8.08
CA ASP A 179 -24.35 -7.02 -9.03
C ASP A 179 -25.68 -6.56 -8.43
N HIS A 180 -26.41 -5.73 -9.17
CA HIS A 180 -27.74 -5.23 -8.79
C HIS A 180 -27.78 -4.48 -7.45
N PHE A 181 -26.67 -3.82 -7.05
CA PHE A 181 -26.60 -3.16 -5.77
C PHE A 181 -27.55 -1.95 -5.65
N HIS A 182 -27.82 -1.29 -6.76
CA HIS A 182 -28.83 -0.23 -6.81
C HIS A 182 -30.23 -0.79 -6.50
N ASP A 183 -30.65 -1.86 -7.19
CA ASP A 183 -31.94 -2.53 -6.98
C ASP A 183 -32.06 -3.07 -5.55
N PHE A 184 -30.93 -3.58 -5.01
CA PHE A 184 -30.84 -4.03 -3.62
C PHE A 184 -31.14 -2.87 -2.64
N ASN A 185 -30.54 -1.70 -2.87
CA ASN A 185 -30.78 -0.52 -2.03
C ASN A 185 -32.23 0.00 -2.17
N GLU A 186 -32.80 -0.02 -3.35
CA GLU A 186 -34.22 0.36 -3.55
C GLU A 186 -35.17 -0.59 -2.81
N GLN A 187 -34.86 -1.88 -2.80
CA GLN A 187 -35.72 -2.88 -2.18
C GLN A 187 -35.57 -2.97 -0.65
N TYR A 188 -34.33 -2.86 -0.11
CA TYR A 188 -34.03 -3.12 1.30
C TYR A 188 -33.53 -1.88 2.07
N GLY A 189 -33.39 -0.75 1.38
CA GLY A 189 -32.92 0.49 1.96
C GLY A 189 -31.39 0.61 2.05
N HIS A 190 -30.90 1.85 2.08
CA HIS A 190 -29.46 2.15 2.13
C HIS A 190 -28.74 1.57 3.37
N GLN A 191 -29.43 1.43 4.51
CA GLN A 191 -28.84 0.82 5.70
C GLN A 191 -28.50 -0.65 5.49
N ALA A 192 -29.37 -1.41 4.79
CA ALA A 192 -29.10 -2.80 4.43
C ALA A 192 -27.92 -2.88 3.44
N GLY A 193 -27.84 -1.95 2.48
CA GLY A 193 -26.71 -1.83 1.57
C GLY A 193 -25.40 -1.54 2.30
N ASP A 194 -25.40 -0.62 3.25
CA ASP A 194 -24.22 -0.32 4.07
C ASP A 194 -23.74 -1.53 4.89
N HIS A 195 -24.68 -2.30 5.44
CA HIS A 195 -24.36 -3.55 6.15
C HIS A 195 -23.77 -4.58 5.19
N MET A 196 -24.30 -4.68 3.96
CA MET A 196 -23.78 -5.58 2.93
C MET A 196 -22.37 -5.19 2.50
N LEU A 197 -22.09 -3.90 2.27
CA LEU A 197 -20.74 -3.41 1.95
C LEU A 197 -19.74 -3.70 3.07
N LYS A 198 -20.15 -3.53 4.33
CA LYS A 198 -19.31 -3.90 5.50
C LYS A 198 -19.08 -5.40 5.61
N ALA A 199 -20.09 -6.22 5.31
CA ALA A 199 -19.96 -7.67 5.29
C ALA A 199 -19.01 -8.13 4.17
N PHE A 200 -19.15 -7.55 2.97
CA PHE A 200 -18.24 -7.77 1.85
C PHE A 200 -16.79 -7.46 2.25
N ALA A 201 -16.54 -6.27 2.78
CA ALA A 201 -15.22 -5.83 3.20
C ALA A 201 -14.58 -6.80 4.21
N ARG A 202 -15.32 -7.18 5.26
CA ARG A 202 -14.85 -8.13 6.29
C ARG A 202 -14.52 -9.50 5.73
N THR A 203 -15.37 -10.03 4.86
CA THR A 203 -15.19 -11.35 4.25
C THR A 203 -13.94 -11.38 3.37
N ILE A 204 -13.76 -10.35 2.54
CA ILE A 204 -12.61 -10.24 1.67
C ILE A 204 -11.32 -10.09 2.50
N THR A 205 -11.27 -9.15 3.43
CA THR A 205 -10.07 -8.90 4.26
C THR A 205 -9.65 -10.13 5.06
N GLY A 206 -10.62 -10.84 5.67
CA GLY A 206 -10.33 -12.04 6.46
C GLY A 206 -9.81 -13.24 5.66
N SER A 207 -9.86 -13.16 4.32
CA SER A 207 -9.52 -14.27 3.42
C SER A 207 -8.39 -13.93 2.45
N MET A 208 -7.89 -12.70 2.45
CA MET A 208 -6.77 -12.26 1.61
C MET A 208 -5.43 -12.75 2.16
N ARG A 209 -4.47 -12.94 1.26
CA ARG A 209 -3.07 -13.10 1.67
C ARG A 209 -2.55 -11.75 2.16
N GLU A 210 -1.55 -11.78 3.03
CA GLU A 210 -0.87 -10.57 3.52
C GLU A 210 -0.31 -9.67 2.38
N SER A 211 0.06 -10.29 1.25
CA SER A 211 0.57 -9.59 0.06
C SER A 211 -0.50 -8.96 -0.82
N ASP A 212 -1.76 -9.38 -0.65
CA ASP A 212 -2.87 -8.94 -1.48
C ASP A 212 -3.52 -7.69 -0.85
N THR A 213 -3.90 -6.74 -1.67
CA THR A 213 -4.59 -5.53 -1.19
C THR A 213 -5.91 -5.39 -1.95
N VAL A 214 -6.99 -5.18 -1.22
CA VAL A 214 -8.29 -4.82 -1.78
C VAL A 214 -8.75 -3.52 -1.14
N GLY A 215 -9.32 -2.64 -1.94
CA GLY A 215 -9.86 -1.38 -1.49
C GLY A 215 -11.15 -1.02 -2.21
N ARG A 216 -11.88 -0.06 -1.65
CA ARG A 216 -13.10 0.47 -2.23
C ARG A 216 -12.75 1.62 -3.18
N TRP A 217 -13.15 1.46 -4.44
CA TRP A 217 -12.89 2.47 -5.47
C TRP A 217 -13.96 3.57 -5.47
N GLY A 218 -15.20 3.20 -5.25
CA GLY A 218 -16.36 4.10 -5.11
C GLY A 218 -17.66 3.32 -5.08
N GLY A 219 -18.72 3.84 -4.45
CA GLY A 219 -20.02 3.16 -4.43
C GLY A 219 -19.96 1.69 -4.02
N GLU A 220 -20.32 0.81 -4.95
CA GLU A 220 -20.24 -0.65 -4.84
C GLU A 220 -19.05 -1.27 -5.57
N GLU A 221 -18.08 -0.45 -5.99
CA GLU A 221 -16.91 -0.85 -6.76
C GLU A 221 -15.70 -1.08 -5.88
N PHE A 222 -14.96 -2.15 -6.16
CA PHE A 222 -13.74 -2.52 -5.43
C PHE A 222 -12.63 -2.88 -6.41
N ILE A 223 -11.40 -2.50 -6.05
CA ILE A 223 -10.18 -2.88 -6.77
C ILE A 223 -9.30 -3.72 -5.87
N GLY A 224 -8.73 -4.78 -6.44
CA GLY A 224 -7.66 -5.53 -5.80
C GLY A 224 -6.38 -5.50 -6.59
N ILE A 225 -5.26 -5.44 -5.88
CA ILE A 225 -3.90 -5.46 -6.40
C ILE A 225 -3.19 -6.64 -5.74
N CYS A 226 -2.91 -7.69 -6.50
CA CYS A 226 -2.45 -8.97 -5.98
C CYS A 226 -1.13 -9.39 -6.65
N PRO A 227 -0.03 -9.52 -5.92
CA PRO A 227 1.18 -10.14 -6.45
C PRO A 227 0.90 -11.59 -6.88
N ILE A 228 1.42 -11.96 -8.04
CA ILE A 228 1.24 -13.29 -8.63
C ILE A 228 2.60 -13.87 -9.06
N GLY A 229 2.71 -15.19 -9.07
CA GLY A 229 3.92 -15.87 -9.55
C GLY A 229 3.94 -16.02 -11.09
N LYS A 230 2.78 -16.21 -11.69
CA LYS A 230 2.58 -16.38 -13.13
C LYS A 230 1.19 -15.91 -13.55
N LYS A 231 1.02 -15.63 -14.85
CA LYS A 231 -0.23 -15.06 -15.38
C LYS A 231 -1.46 -15.92 -15.11
N GLU A 232 -1.32 -17.24 -15.15
CA GLU A 232 -2.42 -18.20 -14.95
C GLU A 232 -2.98 -18.15 -13.51
N ASP A 233 -2.27 -17.57 -12.56
CA ASP A 233 -2.72 -17.44 -11.17
C ASP A 233 -3.97 -16.57 -11.03
N ILE A 234 -4.32 -15.77 -12.06
CA ILE A 234 -5.55 -14.95 -12.04
C ILE A 234 -6.83 -15.81 -12.03
N VAL A 235 -6.81 -16.98 -12.64
CA VAL A 235 -8.00 -17.86 -12.70
C VAL A 235 -8.37 -18.39 -11.31
N PRO A 236 -7.46 -19.04 -10.55
CA PRO A 236 -7.79 -19.47 -9.20
C PRO A 236 -8.03 -18.29 -8.24
N LEU A 237 -7.39 -17.15 -8.48
CA LEU A 237 -7.63 -15.93 -7.70
C LEU A 237 -9.07 -15.45 -7.87
N ALA A 238 -9.56 -15.33 -9.11
CA ALA A 238 -10.93 -14.93 -9.42
C ALA A 238 -11.95 -15.91 -8.86
N ALA A 239 -11.73 -17.22 -9.03
CA ALA A 239 -12.60 -18.26 -8.49
C ALA A 239 -12.74 -18.17 -6.96
N ARG A 240 -11.63 -17.90 -6.27
CA ARG A 240 -11.61 -17.69 -4.82
C ARG A 240 -12.46 -16.48 -4.41
N PHE A 241 -12.39 -15.37 -5.15
CA PHE A 241 -13.21 -14.19 -4.87
C PHE A 241 -14.70 -14.49 -5.02
N HIS A 242 -15.12 -15.15 -6.10
CA HIS A 242 -16.52 -15.55 -6.27
C HIS A 242 -16.99 -16.46 -5.15
N GLN A 243 -16.16 -17.42 -4.74
CA GLN A 243 -16.50 -18.31 -3.62
C GLN A 243 -16.69 -17.53 -2.31
N LEU A 244 -15.83 -16.57 -2.02
CA LEU A 244 -15.95 -15.73 -0.83
C LEU A 244 -17.21 -14.88 -0.85
N VAL A 245 -17.51 -14.24 -1.97
CA VAL A 245 -18.69 -13.40 -2.10
C VAL A 245 -19.99 -14.23 -2.00
N SER A 246 -20.02 -15.43 -2.55
CA SER A 246 -21.18 -16.31 -2.44
C SER A 246 -21.53 -16.76 -1.02
N GLN A 247 -20.57 -16.64 -0.08
CA GLN A 247 -20.78 -16.96 1.35
C GLN A 247 -21.27 -15.76 2.16
N ILE A 248 -21.29 -14.56 1.57
CA ILE A 248 -21.74 -13.36 2.26
C ILE A 248 -23.25 -13.44 2.44
N SER A 249 -23.68 -13.30 3.69
CA SER A 249 -25.05 -13.22 4.07
C SER A 249 -25.24 -12.14 5.13
N VAL A 250 -26.25 -11.30 4.94
CA VAL A 250 -26.67 -10.26 5.89
C VAL A 250 -28.10 -10.53 6.28
N ASP A 251 -28.38 -10.64 7.56
CA ASP A 251 -29.75 -10.77 8.05
C ASP A 251 -30.47 -9.41 7.94
N HIS A 252 -31.66 -9.46 7.34
CA HIS A 252 -32.57 -8.33 7.25
C HIS A 252 -33.96 -8.80 7.64
N GLU A 253 -34.41 -8.40 8.83
CA GLU A 253 -35.72 -8.77 9.40
C GLU A 253 -35.99 -10.30 9.40
N GLY A 254 -34.96 -11.08 9.72
CA GLY A 254 -35.04 -12.55 9.75
C GLY A 254 -34.88 -13.22 8.37
N THR A 255 -34.60 -12.46 7.32
CA THR A 255 -34.35 -12.98 5.96
C THR A 255 -32.87 -12.81 5.59
N PRO A 256 -32.15 -13.89 5.25
CA PRO A 256 -30.77 -13.78 4.79
C PRO A 256 -30.71 -13.22 3.36
N LEU A 257 -30.03 -12.09 3.19
CA LEU A 257 -29.79 -11.46 1.92
C LEU A 257 -28.40 -11.84 1.41
N HIS A 258 -28.30 -12.09 0.11
CA HIS A 258 -27.08 -12.47 -0.58
C HIS A 258 -26.81 -11.53 -1.75
N ILE A 259 -25.54 -11.47 -2.17
CA ILE A 259 -25.10 -10.72 -3.34
C ILE A 259 -24.27 -11.59 -4.27
N THR A 260 -24.14 -11.15 -5.49
CA THR A 260 -23.13 -11.63 -6.44
C THR A 260 -22.26 -10.45 -6.89
N MET A 261 -21.19 -10.73 -7.60
CA MET A 261 -20.34 -9.69 -8.19
C MET A 261 -19.95 -10.05 -9.63
N SER A 262 -19.74 -9.02 -10.41
CA SER A 262 -19.05 -9.10 -11.70
C SER A 262 -17.60 -8.69 -11.54
N LEU A 263 -16.66 -9.47 -12.07
CA LEU A 263 -15.24 -9.28 -11.89
C LEU A 263 -14.53 -9.19 -13.25
N GLY A 264 -13.72 -8.15 -13.43
CA GLY A 264 -12.71 -8.07 -14.48
C GLY A 264 -11.33 -8.19 -13.86
N ILE A 265 -10.49 -9.09 -14.35
CA ILE A 265 -9.13 -9.28 -13.84
C ILE A 265 -8.11 -9.32 -14.97
N THR A 266 -6.97 -8.67 -14.75
CA THR A 266 -5.89 -8.60 -15.73
C THR A 266 -4.53 -8.65 -15.05
N THR A 267 -3.50 -9.05 -15.79
CA THR A 267 -2.12 -9.03 -15.33
C THR A 267 -1.38 -7.83 -15.89
N VAL A 268 -0.37 -7.36 -15.17
CA VAL A 268 0.53 -6.31 -15.67
C VAL A 268 1.23 -6.77 -16.95
N GLN A 269 1.36 -5.85 -17.93
CA GLN A 269 2.00 -6.07 -19.22
C GLN A 269 3.06 -4.98 -19.47
N GLU A 270 4.03 -5.27 -20.33
CA GLU A 270 4.99 -4.25 -20.76
C GLU A 270 4.27 -3.08 -21.47
N GLY A 271 4.67 -1.86 -21.11
CA GLY A 271 4.05 -0.64 -21.64
C GLY A 271 2.76 -0.21 -20.93
N ASP A 272 2.28 -0.96 -19.94
CA ASP A 272 1.15 -0.52 -19.13
C ASP A 272 1.50 0.70 -18.26
N THR A 273 0.48 1.49 -17.99
CA THR A 273 0.47 2.53 -16.95
C THR A 273 -0.54 2.16 -15.85
N PRO A 274 -0.48 2.79 -14.67
CA PRO A 274 -1.49 2.63 -13.63
C PRO A 274 -2.91 2.81 -14.15
N GLU A 275 -3.13 3.77 -15.02
CA GLU A 275 -4.44 4.08 -15.62
C GLU A 275 -4.85 2.99 -16.61
N SER A 276 -3.94 2.54 -17.51
CA SER A 276 -4.28 1.57 -18.55
C SER A 276 -4.66 0.20 -17.99
N ILE A 277 -4.03 -0.25 -16.91
CA ILE A 277 -4.35 -1.54 -16.29
C ILE A 277 -5.70 -1.48 -15.56
N ILE A 278 -6.03 -0.35 -14.90
CA ILE A 278 -7.35 -0.14 -14.29
C ILE A 278 -8.43 -0.14 -15.36
N ASP A 279 -8.25 0.63 -16.44
CA ASP A 279 -9.20 0.71 -17.55
C ASP A 279 -9.41 -0.65 -18.22
N ARG A 280 -8.38 -1.49 -18.29
CA ARG A 280 -8.49 -2.84 -18.83
C ARG A 280 -9.30 -3.75 -17.90
N ALA A 281 -9.04 -3.69 -16.60
CA ALA A 281 -9.80 -4.45 -15.61
C ALA A 281 -11.28 -4.02 -15.57
N ASP A 282 -11.56 -2.71 -15.64
CA ASP A 282 -12.91 -2.16 -15.70
C ASP A 282 -13.66 -2.63 -16.95
N ARG A 283 -13.03 -2.56 -18.15
CA ARG A 283 -13.63 -3.09 -19.36
C ARG A 283 -13.99 -4.58 -19.25
N PHE A 284 -13.17 -5.39 -18.59
CA PHE A 284 -13.45 -6.79 -18.36
C PHE A 284 -14.61 -6.97 -17.36
N MET A 285 -14.67 -6.18 -16.30
CA MET A 285 -15.81 -6.18 -15.37
C MET A 285 -17.12 -5.81 -16.09
N PHE A 286 -17.09 -4.79 -16.95
CA PHE A 286 -18.26 -4.44 -17.75
C PHE A 286 -18.65 -5.54 -18.73
N ALA A 287 -17.68 -6.25 -19.31
CA ALA A 287 -17.95 -7.43 -20.14
C ALA A 287 -18.58 -8.58 -19.34
N ALA A 288 -18.15 -8.77 -18.07
CA ALA A 288 -18.78 -9.73 -17.16
C ALA A 288 -20.25 -9.38 -16.87
N LYS A 289 -20.54 -8.10 -16.61
CA LYS A 289 -21.94 -7.62 -16.47
C LYS A 289 -22.79 -7.92 -17.70
N LYS A 290 -22.24 -7.73 -18.91
CA LYS A 290 -22.93 -8.05 -20.18
C LYS A 290 -23.14 -9.55 -20.42
N LYS A 291 -22.26 -10.40 -19.90
CA LYS A 291 -22.38 -11.88 -20.00
C LYS A 291 -23.38 -12.49 -19.04
N GLY A 292 -24.11 -11.69 -18.30
CA GLY A 292 -25.17 -12.18 -17.39
C GLY A 292 -24.81 -12.04 -15.92
N ARG A 293 -23.75 -11.28 -15.60
CA ARG A 293 -23.29 -11.04 -14.22
C ARG A 293 -22.76 -12.29 -13.52
N ASN A 294 -22.43 -12.17 -12.22
CA ASN A 294 -21.90 -13.27 -11.38
C ASN A 294 -20.81 -14.10 -12.10
N THR A 295 -19.91 -13.44 -12.76
CA THR A 295 -18.89 -14.08 -13.59
C THR A 295 -17.63 -13.24 -13.66
N THR A 296 -16.54 -13.84 -14.14
CA THR A 296 -15.26 -13.18 -14.39
C THR A 296 -14.98 -13.12 -15.88
N VAL A 297 -14.41 -11.99 -16.30
CA VAL A 297 -13.71 -11.85 -17.58
C VAL A 297 -12.27 -11.48 -17.32
N HIS A 298 -11.36 -12.09 -18.02
CA HIS A 298 -9.91 -11.89 -17.84
C HIS A 298 -9.16 -11.90 -19.17
N ASP A 299 -7.87 -11.58 -19.11
CA ASP A 299 -6.97 -11.71 -20.27
C ASP A 299 -7.04 -13.12 -20.86
N ASN A 300 -6.93 -13.22 -22.19
CA ASN A 300 -6.61 -14.49 -22.81
C ASN A 300 -5.20 -14.89 -22.37
N LEU A 301 -5.07 -16.10 -21.82
CA LEU A 301 -3.83 -16.63 -21.26
C LEU A 301 -2.98 -17.36 -22.33
N ASP A 302 -3.13 -16.97 -23.61
CA ASP A 302 -2.39 -17.54 -24.75
C ASP A 302 -0.90 -17.14 -24.73
#